data_ba59cf259764c88ad745aeb1ea51f820
#
_entry.id   ba59cf259764c88ad745aeb1ea51f820
#
_cell.length_a   1.000
_cell.length_b   1.000
_cell.length_c   1.000
_cell.angle_alpha   90.00
_cell.angle_beta   90.00
_cell.angle_gamma   90.00
#
_symmetry.space_group_name_H-M   'P 1'
#
loop_
_entity.id
_entity.type
_entity.pdbx_description
1 polymer ?
#
loop_
_entity_poly.entity_id
_entity_poly.type
_entity_poly.pdbx_seq_one_letter_code
_entity_poly.pdbx_strand_id
1 'polypeptide(L)'
;MARNKHPEQTVQKILDVSLKLFGEKGYEKTTIQDIVDALGMSKGAIYHHFKSKDDIIEALGNQSYSSIDGLRAYVSSFSDMNGLEKLRMIFKAQLKDPRKRSLDPVMMDAYSNPKFMVMSLRETLCEAAAFGATLIEEGIKD
;
A
#
# COMPACT_ATOMS: atom_id res chain seq x y z
N MET A 1 25.97 -13.05 -16.39
CA MET A 1 24.80 -12.24 -15.96
C MET A 1 24.95 -11.92 -14.49
N ALA A 2 25.09 -10.67 -14.14
CA ALA A 2 25.24 -10.26 -12.75
C ALA A 2 23.93 -10.52 -12.01
N ARG A 3 23.96 -11.48 -11.10
CA ARG A 3 22.84 -11.80 -10.19
C ARG A 3 22.59 -10.56 -9.32
N ASN A 4 21.39 -10.00 -9.41
CA ASN A 4 21.01 -8.80 -8.67
C ASN A 4 21.26 -9.02 -7.16
N LYS A 5 22.30 -8.38 -6.62
CA LYS A 5 22.76 -8.59 -5.23
C LYS A 5 21.76 -8.04 -4.19
N HIS A 6 20.80 -7.20 -4.60
CA HIS A 6 19.85 -6.54 -3.70
C HIS A 6 18.46 -6.45 -4.35
N PRO A 7 17.68 -7.52 -4.36
CA PRO A 7 16.33 -7.53 -4.96
C PRO A 7 15.40 -6.50 -4.31
N GLU A 8 15.52 -6.27 -3.01
CA GLU A 8 14.73 -5.29 -2.26
C GLU A 8 14.96 -3.85 -2.72
N GLN A 9 16.22 -3.49 -3.02
CA GLN A 9 16.54 -2.16 -3.54
C GLN A 9 15.99 -1.95 -4.95
N THR A 10 15.90 -3.01 -5.75
CA THR A 10 15.31 -2.94 -7.08
C THR A 10 13.81 -2.75 -7.00
N VAL A 11 13.13 -3.49 -6.14
CA VAL A 11 11.70 -3.33 -5.86
C VAL A 11 11.42 -1.89 -5.43
N GLN A 12 12.18 -1.36 -4.46
CA GLN A 12 11.98 0.01 -3.98
C GLN A 12 12.14 1.04 -5.10
N LYS A 13 13.16 0.92 -5.95
CA LYS A 13 13.35 1.82 -7.11
C LYS A 13 12.18 1.76 -8.09
N ILE A 14 11.65 0.56 -8.35
CA ILE A 14 10.48 0.40 -9.22
C ILE A 14 9.28 1.12 -8.60
N LEU A 15 9.04 0.95 -7.31
CA LEU A 15 7.93 1.58 -6.60
C LEU A 15 8.05 3.11 -6.59
N ASP A 16 9.22 3.65 -6.27
CA ASP A 16 9.46 5.10 -6.21
C ASP A 16 9.23 5.78 -7.57
N VAL A 17 9.77 5.20 -8.65
CA VAL A 17 9.59 5.72 -10.01
C VAL A 17 8.16 5.58 -10.47
N SER A 18 7.50 4.47 -10.16
CA SER A 18 6.09 4.25 -10.51
C SER A 18 5.17 5.23 -9.80
N LEU A 19 5.38 5.47 -8.50
CA LEU A 19 4.61 6.46 -7.74
C LEU A 19 4.72 7.85 -8.38
N LYS A 20 5.94 8.25 -8.76
CA LYS A 20 6.17 9.52 -9.45
C LYS A 20 5.41 9.59 -10.78
N LEU A 21 5.53 8.57 -11.62
CA LEU A 21 4.86 8.53 -12.93
C LEU A 21 3.33 8.49 -12.80
N PHE A 22 2.79 7.74 -11.85
CA PHE A 22 1.36 7.72 -11.56
C PHE A 22 0.86 9.10 -11.12
N GLY A 23 1.64 9.83 -10.30
CA GLY A 23 1.30 11.19 -9.88
C GLY A 23 1.37 12.23 -11.00
N GLU A 24 2.33 12.10 -11.93
CA GLU A 24 2.55 13.04 -13.02
C GLU A 24 1.64 12.81 -14.23
N LYS A 25 1.45 11.55 -14.64
CA LYS A 25 0.71 11.17 -15.86
C LYS A 25 -0.70 10.65 -15.56
N GLY A 26 -0.99 10.28 -14.32
CA GLY A 26 -2.16 9.50 -13.92
C GLY A 26 -1.93 7.99 -14.03
N TYR A 27 -2.62 7.23 -13.18
CA TYR A 27 -2.50 5.77 -13.13
C TYR A 27 -2.85 5.09 -14.44
N GLU A 28 -4.01 5.45 -15.04
CA GLU A 28 -4.49 4.83 -16.29
C GLU A 28 -3.55 5.08 -17.48
N LYS A 29 -2.98 6.28 -17.57
CA LYS A 29 -2.12 6.69 -18.68
C LYS A 29 -0.68 6.20 -18.56
N THR A 30 -0.28 5.73 -17.39
CA THR A 30 1.05 5.19 -17.16
C THR A 30 1.10 3.73 -17.60
N THR A 31 2.13 3.38 -18.36
CA THR A 31 2.38 2.02 -18.83
C THR A 31 3.61 1.41 -18.15
N ILE A 32 3.73 0.08 -18.18
CA ILE A 32 4.97 -0.60 -17.75
C ILE A 32 6.16 -0.14 -18.60
N GLN A 33 5.95 0.21 -19.88
CA GLN A 33 7.03 0.71 -20.73
C GLN A 33 7.55 2.07 -20.24
N ASP A 34 6.68 2.97 -19.80
CA ASP A 34 7.10 4.25 -19.19
C ASP A 34 8.01 4.02 -17.97
N ILE A 35 7.68 3.03 -17.15
CA ILE A 35 8.48 2.68 -15.96
C ILE A 35 9.83 2.09 -16.38
N VAL A 36 9.84 1.18 -17.37
CA VAL A 36 11.06 0.61 -17.97
C VAL A 36 11.99 1.70 -18.47
N ASP A 37 11.46 2.65 -19.24
CA ASP A 37 12.22 3.73 -19.86
C ASP A 37 12.78 4.69 -18.79
N ALA A 38 11.98 5.02 -17.79
CA ALA A 38 12.41 5.90 -16.70
C ALA A 38 13.49 5.27 -15.80
N LEU A 39 13.47 3.96 -15.64
CA LEU A 39 14.45 3.21 -14.84
C LEU A 39 15.71 2.84 -15.63
N GLY A 40 15.66 2.83 -16.96
CA GLY A 40 16.73 2.27 -17.81
C GLY A 40 16.92 0.76 -17.60
N MET A 41 15.90 0.05 -17.16
CA MET A 41 15.92 -1.39 -16.91
C MET A 41 15.34 -2.16 -18.10
N SER A 42 15.67 -3.46 -18.20
CA SER A 42 14.98 -4.30 -19.17
C SER A 42 13.54 -4.59 -18.73
N LYS A 43 12.64 -4.74 -19.70
CA LYS A 43 11.24 -5.11 -19.45
C LYS A 43 11.12 -6.40 -18.63
N GLY A 44 11.95 -7.38 -18.94
CA GLY A 44 12.01 -8.65 -18.20
C GLY A 44 12.41 -8.50 -16.74
N ALA A 45 13.28 -7.52 -16.42
CA ALA A 45 13.66 -7.24 -15.03
C ALA A 45 12.48 -6.68 -14.21
N ILE A 46 11.63 -5.86 -14.82
CA ILE A 46 10.40 -5.37 -14.14
C ILE A 46 9.40 -6.51 -13.96
N TYR A 47 9.14 -7.31 -15.04
CA TYR A 47 8.19 -8.42 -14.97
C TYR A 47 8.64 -9.57 -14.04
N HIS A 48 9.91 -9.62 -13.69
CA HIS A 48 10.39 -10.53 -12.64
C HIS A 48 9.83 -10.20 -11.25
N HIS A 49 9.59 -8.91 -10.99
CA HIS A 49 9.08 -8.43 -9.71
C HIS A 49 7.57 -8.17 -9.71
N PHE A 50 7.04 -7.62 -10.79
CA PHE A 50 5.64 -7.20 -10.92
C PHE A 50 5.07 -7.63 -12.27
N LYS A 51 3.94 -8.33 -12.26
CA LYS A 51 3.29 -8.84 -13.48
C LYS A 51 2.47 -7.77 -14.20
N SER A 52 2.04 -6.73 -13.47
CA SER A 52 1.18 -5.67 -13.96
C SER A 52 1.43 -4.35 -13.22
N LYS A 53 0.88 -3.25 -13.73
CA LYS A 53 0.87 -1.98 -12.99
C LYS A 53 -0.06 -2.04 -11.77
N ASP A 54 -1.06 -2.93 -11.79
CA ASP A 54 -1.96 -3.17 -10.66
C ASP A 54 -1.16 -3.77 -9.48
N ASP A 55 -0.25 -4.72 -9.72
CA ASP A 55 0.63 -5.27 -8.69
C ASP A 55 1.56 -4.20 -8.08
N ILE A 56 2.00 -3.24 -8.89
CA ILE A 56 2.87 -2.14 -8.43
C ILE A 56 2.10 -1.20 -7.50
N ILE A 57 0.88 -0.79 -7.89
CA ILE A 57 0.11 0.14 -7.05
C ILE A 57 -0.41 -0.55 -5.79
N GLU A 58 -0.71 -1.83 -5.84
CA GLU A 58 -1.02 -2.65 -4.66
C GLU A 58 0.18 -2.69 -3.70
N ALA A 59 1.38 -2.94 -4.21
CA ALA A 59 2.60 -2.93 -3.40
C ALA A 59 2.89 -1.55 -2.78
N LEU A 60 2.62 -0.45 -3.51
CA LEU A 60 2.69 0.90 -2.98
C LEU A 60 1.69 1.12 -1.84
N GLY A 61 0.46 0.64 -2.01
CA GLY A 61 -0.56 0.64 -0.98
C GLY A 61 -0.08 -0.12 0.27
N ASN A 62 0.38 -1.34 0.10
CA ASN A 62 0.84 -2.19 1.19
C ASN A 62 2.04 -1.64 1.96
N GLN A 63 2.93 -0.87 1.30
CA GLN A 63 4.02 -0.18 1.99
C GLN A 63 3.56 1.00 2.83
N SER A 64 2.52 1.70 2.41
CA SER A 64 2.08 2.95 3.03
C SER A 64 0.92 2.75 4.00
N TYR A 65 0.06 1.80 3.69
CA TYR A 65 -0.98 1.36 4.61
C TYR A 65 -0.45 0.06 5.24
N SER A 66 0.00 0.15 6.50
CA SER A 66 0.41 -1.05 7.23
C SER A 66 -0.61 -2.16 7.01
N SER A 67 -0.15 -3.34 6.62
CA SER A 67 -1.07 -4.48 6.46
C SER A 67 -1.90 -4.66 7.74
N ILE A 68 -3.11 -5.17 7.62
CA ILE A 68 -3.97 -5.43 8.78
C ILE A 68 -3.26 -6.31 9.82
N ASP A 69 -2.47 -7.27 9.35
CA ASP A 69 -1.66 -8.11 10.25
C ASP A 69 -0.55 -7.32 10.95
N GLY A 70 0.09 -6.39 10.26
CA GLY A 70 1.06 -5.47 10.87
C GLY A 70 0.40 -4.54 11.90
N LEU A 71 -0.81 -4.05 11.63
CA LEU A 71 -1.59 -3.27 12.58
C LEU A 71 -2.04 -4.11 13.78
N ARG A 72 -2.47 -5.35 13.57
CA ARG A 72 -2.82 -6.29 14.65
C ARG A 72 -1.62 -6.55 15.56
N ALA A 73 -0.47 -6.89 14.98
CA ALA A 73 0.76 -7.13 15.74
C ALA A 73 1.18 -5.89 16.53
N TYR A 74 1.14 -4.71 15.92
CA TYR A 74 1.45 -3.45 16.57
C TYR A 74 0.52 -3.16 17.74
N VAL A 75 -0.79 -3.28 17.54
CA VAL A 75 -1.80 -3.01 18.57
C VAL A 75 -1.76 -4.05 19.71
N SER A 76 -1.48 -5.31 19.39
CA SER A 76 -1.35 -6.38 20.40
C SER A 76 -0.16 -6.17 21.33
N SER A 77 0.84 -5.34 20.94
CA SER A 77 1.96 -5.01 21.82
C SER A 77 1.59 -4.05 22.97
N PHE A 78 0.40 -3.45 22.94
CA PHE A 78 -0.10 -2.52 23.95
C PHE A 78 -1.17 -3.18 24.82
N SER A 79 -0.71 -3.96 25.80
CA SER A 79 -1.60 -4.69 26.76
C SER A 79 -2.38 -3.76 27.67
N ASP A 80 -1.84 -2.56 27.95
CA ASP A 80 -2.38 -1.62 28.95
C ASP A 80 -3.39 -0.61 28.35
N MET A 81 -3.66 -0.72 27.04
CA MET A 81 -4.61 0.15 26.34
C MET A 81 -5.91 -0.58 26.03
N ASN A 82 -7.03 0.10 26.25
CA ASN A 82 -8.34 -0.41 25.82
C ASN A 82 -8.54 -0.28 24.30
N GLY A 83 -9.57 -0.92 23.75
CA GLY A 83 -9.82 -0.97 22.30
C GLY A 83 -9.99 0.43 21.68
N LEU A 84 -10.63 1.37 22.39
CA LEU A 84 -10.83 2.75 21.92
C LEU A 84 -9.52 3.54 21.84
N GLU A 85 -8.64 3.37 22.83
CA GLU A 85 -7.31 3.99 22.85
C GLU A 85 -6.43 3.46 21.71
N LYS A 86 -6.45 2.15 21.47
CA LYS A 86 -5.79 1.49 20.34
C LYS A 86 -6.28 2.04 19.00
N LEU A 87 -7.61 2.19 18.85
CA LEU A 87 -8.23 2.75 17.65
C LEU A 87 -7.78 4.19 17.41
N ARG A 88 -7.81 5.03 18.45
CA ARG A 88 -7.33 6.44 18.39
C ARG A 88 -5.86 6.52 17.96
N MET A 89 -5.02 5.61 18.46
CA MET A 89 -3.61 5.58 18.13
C MET A 89 -3.39 5.22 16.65
N ILE A 90 -4.11 4.22 16.14
CA ILE A 90 -4.07 3.85 14.71
C ILE A 90 -4.44 5.07 13.85
N PHE A 91 -5.57 5.73 14.13
CA PHE A 91 -6.01 6.90 13.36
C PHE A 91 -5.00 8.04 13.40
N LYS A 92 -4.42 8.35 14.57
CA LYS A 92 -3.38 9.38 14.69
C LYS A 92 -2.12 9.05 13.88
N ALA A 93 -1.67 7.80 13.90
CA ALA A 93 -0.52 7.35 13.12
C ALA A 93 -0.80 7.46 11.61
N GLN A 94 -2.01 7.06 11.18
CA GLN A 94 -2.44 7.14 9.80
C GLN A 94 -2.47 8.57 9.25
N LEU A 95 -2.96 9.54 10.04
CA LEU A 95 -3.07 10.95 9.64
C LEU A 95 -1.72 11.67 9.57
N LYS A 96 -0.69 11.17 10.25
CA LYS A 96 0.62 11.85 10.37
C LYS A 96 1.67 11.33 9.38
N ASP A 97 1.42 10.24 8.64
CA ASP A 97 2.41 9.67 7.73
C ASP A 97 2.55 10.56 6.46
N PRO A 98 3.71 11.23 6.28
CA PRO A 98 3.91 12.11 5.13
C PRO A 98 3.94 11.35 3.79
N ARG A 99 4.22 10.04 3.79
CA ARG A 99 4.25 9.21 2.57
C ARG A 99 2.85 9.08 1.96
N LYS A 100 1.81 9.13 2.78
CA LYS A 100 0.42 9.09 2.33
C LYS A 100 0.03 10.29 1.49
N ARG A 101 0.56 11.47 1.79
CA ARG A 101 0.25 12.69 1.01
C ARG A 101 0.56 12.56 -0.47
N SER A 102 1.60 11.81 -0.83
CA SER A 102 1.97 11.57 -2.23
C SER A 102 1.19 10.41 -2.83
N LEU A 103 0.83 9.42 -2.02
CA LEU A 103 0.15 8.21 -2.47
C LEU A 103 -1.36 8.38 -2.57
N ASP A 104 -2.00 9.10 -1.62
CA ASP A 104 -3.46 9.24 -1.58
C ASP A 104 -4.07 9.75 -2.91
N PRO A 105 -3.54 10.79 -3.57
CA PRO A 105 -4.06 11.21 -4.88
C PRO A 105 -3.91 10.13 -5.96
N VAL A 106 -2.82 9.39 -5.95
CA VAL A 106 -2.54 8.30 -6.90
C VAL A 106 -3.49 7.13 -6.68
N MET A 107 -3.74 6.78 -5.43
CA MET A 107 -4.72 5.74 -5.08
C MET A 107 -6.14 6.14 -5.48
N MET A 108 -6.54 7.41 -5.25
CA MET A 108 -7.84 7.93 -5.66
C MET A 108 -8.02 7.87 -7.18
N ASP A 109 -6.98 8.19 -7.96
CA ASP A 109 -6.99 8.05 -9.42
C ASP A 109 -7.12 6.57 -9.85
N ALA A 110 -6.37 5.68 -9.21
CA ALA A 110 -6.44 4.24 -9.47
C ALA A 110 -7.83 3.64 -9.15
N TYR A 111 -8.50 4.13 -8.10
CA TYR A 111 -9.87 3.72 -7.76
C TYR A 111 -10.92 4.12 -8.81
N SER A 112 -10.58 5.03 -9.73
CA SER A 112 -11.42 5.31 -10.90
C SER A 112 -11.49 4.12 -11.86
N ASN A 113 -10.54 3.18 -11.79
CA ASN A 113 -10.61 1.90 -12.49
C ASN A 113 -11.49 0.91 -11.72
N PRO A 114 -12.65 0.47 -12.29
CA PRO A 114 -13.58 -0.41 -11.58
C PRO A 114 -12.96 -1.74 -11.15
N LYS A 115 -12.05 -2.29 -11.94
CA LYS A 115 -11.37 -3.56 -11.63
C LYS A 115 -10.48 -3.41 -10.40
N PHE A 116 -9.67 -2.35 -10.34
CA PHE A 116 -8.82 -2.06 -9.20
C PHE A 116 -9.65 -1.76 -7.94
N MET A 117 -10.72 -0.97 -8.10
CA MET A 117 -11.64 -0.65 -7.02
C MET A 117 -12.25 -1.91 -6.38
N VAL A 118 -12.77 -2.85 -7.20
CA VAL A 118 -13.37 -4.10 -6.69
C VAL A 118 -12.33 -4.96 -5.96
N MET A 119 -11.11 -5.06 -6.49
CA MET A 119 -10.03 -5.81 -5.87
C MET A 119 -9.65 -5.23 -4.50
N SER A 120 -9.46 -3.93 -4.42
CA SER A 120 -9.10 -3.22 -3.18
C SER A 120 -10.23 -3.22 -2.13
N LEU A 121 -11.49 -3.10 -2.56
CA LEU A 121 -12.64 -3.15 -1.66
C LEU A 121 -12.77 -4.50 -0.96
N ARG A 122 -12.46 -5.59 -1.65
CA ARG A 122 -12.52 -6.93 -1.06
C ARG A 122 -11.57 -7.06 0.15
N GLU A 123 -10.32 -6.62 0.01
CA GLU A 123 -9.36 -6.65 1.11
C GLU A 123 -9.74 -5.70 2.24
N THR A 124 -10.04 -4.44 1.89
CA THR A 124 -10.31 -3.39 2.88
C THR A 124 -11.59 -3.65 3.67
N LEU A 125 -12.68 -4.06 3.02
CA LEU A 125 -13.98 -4.25 3.70
C LEU A 125 -14.01 -5.54 4.52
N CYS A 126 -13.44 -6.64 4.03
CA CYS A 126 -13.50 -7.91 4.75
C CYS A 126 -12.55 -7.96 5.95
N GLU A 127 -11.35 -7.43 5.82
CA GLU A 127 -10.31 -7.55 6.83
C GLU A 127 -10.27 -6.35 7.80
N ALA A 128 -10.30 -5.12 7.28
CA ALA A 128 -10.23 -3.92 8.10
C ALA A 128 -11.49 -3.71 8.94
N ALA A 129 -12.67 -4.00 8.39
CA ALA A 129 -13.93 -3.89 9.12
C ALA A 129 -14.01 -4.93 10.25
N ALA A 130 -13.59 -6.17 10.00
CA ALA A 130 -13.54 -7.22 11.02
C ALA A 130 -12.56 -6.85 12.15
N PHE A 131 -11.39 -6.33 11.81
CA PHE A 131 -10.42 -5.87 12.80
C PHE A 131 -10.93 -4.68 13.62
N GLY A 132 -11.53 -3.69 12.95
CA GLY A 132 -12.14 -2.54 13.62
C GLY A 132 -13.25 -2.95 14.59
N ALA A 133 -14.11 -3.88 14.19
CA ALA A 133 -15.18 -4.42 15.04
C ALA A 133 -14.62 -5.07 16.32
N THR A 134 -13.54 -5.85 16.20
CA THR A 134 -12.87 -6.46 17.38
C THR A 134 -12.39 -5.41 18.38
N LEU A 135 -11.78 -4.31 17.92
CA LEU A 135 -11.28 -3.22 18.79
C LEU A 135 -12.43 -2.46 19.48
N ILE A 136 -13.55 -2.27 18.76
CA ILE A 136 -14.74 -1.63 19.33
C ILE A 136 -15.36 -2.52 20.42
N GLU A 137 -15.45 -3.84 20.15
CA GLU A 137 -15.98 -4.80 21.14
C GLU A 137 -15.10 -4.89 22.40
N GLU A 138 -13.78 -4.82 22.25
CA GLU A 138 -12.85 -4.74 23.38
C GLU A 138 -13.09 -3.46 24.18
N GLY A 139 -13.26 -2.30 23.51
CA GLY A 139 -13.49 -1.02 24.19
C GLY A 139 -14.86 -0.84 24.83
N ILE A 140 -15.84 -1.67 24.51
CA ILE A 140 -17.17 -1.69 25.15
C ILE A 140 -17.17 -2.53 26.43
N LYS A 141 -16.26 -3.53 26.52
CA LYS A 141 -16.16 -4.43 27.69
C LYS A 141 -15.38 -3.82 28.86
N ASP A 142 -14.59 -2.80 28.63
CA ASP A 142 -13.83 -2.03 29.62
C ASP A 142 -14.66 -0.87 30.17
#